data_d253e4570f18b2537d0421380e268415
#
_entry.id   d253e4570f18b2537d0421380e268415
#
_cell.length_a   1.000
_cell.length_b   1.000
_cell.length_c   1.000
_cell.angle_alpha   90.00
_cell.angle_beta   90.00
_cell.angle_gamma   90.00
#
_symmetry.space_group_name_H-M   'P 1'
#
loop_
_entity.id
_entity.type
_entity.pdbx_description
1 polymer ?
#
loop_
_entity_poly.entity_id
_entity_poly.type
_entity_poly.pdbx_seq_one_letter_code
_entity_poly.pdbx_strand_id
1 'polypeptide(L)'
;ALVFIAVLYTTAPAVAAMARLNIIQILEPEAGQALLIEERPTWFKNWERTGLLEIDDKNGDGRIQYHADPKRNELVKLDNDILVLANPEIANLPNWVIALVAAGGLAAALSTAAGLLLAISSAISHDLLKRTLMPQITERQELMASRIAMSLAVLGAGYLGLNPPGFAAGTVALAFGLAAASLFPALLLGIFSKRVTREGAILGMLAGIGVTLAYVFQ
;
A
#
# COMPACT_ATOMS: atom_id res chain seq x y z
N ALA A 1 16.69 7.57 -12.53
CA ALA A 1 15.98 7.07 -11.34
C ALA A 1 15.87 8.13 -10.25
N LEU A 2 16.95 8.75 -9.78
CA LEU A 2 16.98 9.68 -8.64
C LEU A 2 16.02 10.88 -8.82
N VAL A 3 15.99 11.50 -10.00
CA VAL A 3 15.07 12.61 -10.31
C VAL A 3 13.62 12.19 -10.20
N PHE A 4 13.27 11.02 -10.76
CA PHE A 4 11.90 10.48 -10.66
C PHE A 4 11.49 10.19 -9.22
N ILE A 5 12.39 9.61 -8.42
CA ILE A 5 12.16 9.34 -7.00
C ILE A 5 11.94 10.66 -6.25
N ALA A 6 12.80 11.66 -6.46
CA ALA A 6 12.68 12.98 -5.82
C ALA A 6 11.34 13.65 -6.19
N VAL A 7 10.95 13.64 -7.47
CA VAL A 7 9.66 14.19 -7.92
C VAL A 7 8.50 13.44 -7.28
N LEU A 8 8.52 12.10 -7.28
CA LEU A 8 7.44 11.29 -6.70
C LEU A 8 7.25 11.58 -5.20
N TYR A 9 8.34 11.55 -4.43
CA TYR A 9 8.26 11.76 -2.97
C TYR A 9 7.96 13.20 -2.56
N THR A 10 8.16 14.18 -3.44
CA THR A 10 7.77 15.57 -3.18
C THR A 10 6.35 15.88 -3.66
N THR A 11 5.91 15.28 -4.77
CA THR A 11 4.60 15.57 -5.34
C THR A 11 3.46 14.78 -4.70
N ALA A 12 3.65 13.49 -4.40
CA ALA A 12 2.59 12.66 -3.84
C ALA A 12 2.03 13.19 -2.50
N PRO A 13 2.85 13.59 -1.51
CA PRO A 13 2.34 14.21 -0.28
C PRO A 13 1.62 15.54 -0.54
N ALA A 14 2.11 16.34 -1.48
CA ALA A 14 1.47 17.60 -1.84
C ALA A 14 0.08 17.38 -2.46
N VAL A 15 -0.03 16.40 -3.37
CA VAL A 15 -1.32 16.01 -3.99
C VAL A 15 -2.29 15.49 -2.92
N ALA A 16 -1.84 14.66 -1.98
CA ALA A 16 -2.67 14.16 -0.89
C ALA A 16 -3.16 15.27 0.04
N ALA A 17 -2.28 16.24 0.37
CA ALA A 17 -2.65 17.40 1.18
C ALA A 17 -3.68 18.27 0.46
N MET A 18 -3.50 18.53 -0.84
CA MET A 18 -4.46 19.28 -1.65
C MET A 18 -5.80 18.57 -1.77
N ALA A 19 -5.81 17.25 -1.97
CA ALA A 19 -7.04 16.46 -2.00
C ALA A 19 -7.83 16.60 -0.68
N ARG A 20 -7.12 16.56 0.45
CA ARG A 20 -7.75 16.75 1.77
C ARG A 20 -8.31 18.17 1.95
N LEU A 21 -7.58 19.19 1.51
CA LEU A 21 -8.06 20.58 1.53
C LEU A 21 -9.31 20.75 0.65
N ASN A 22 -9.32 20.16 -0.55
CA ASN A 22 -10.49 20.20 -1.43
C ASN A 22 -11.71 19.52 -0.79
N ILE A 23 -11.54 18.41 -0.08
CA ILE A 23 -12.64 17.76 0.65
C ILE A 23 -13.17 18.70 1.74
N ILE A 24 -12.30 19.34 2.52
CA ILE A 24 -12.72 20.29 3.56
C ILE A 24 -13.50 21.45 2.94
N GLN A 25 -13.04 22.00 1.81
CA GLN A 25 -13.74 23.07 1.10
C GLN A 25 -15.10 22.62 0.54
N ILE A 26 -15.24 21.35 0.15
CA ILE A 26 -16.53 20.80 -0.29
C ILE A 26 -17.47 20.62 0.90
N LEU A 27 -16.96 20.22 2.05
CA LEU A 27 -17.76 20.05 3.27
C LEU A 27 -18.18 21.38 3.90
N GLU A 28 -17.36 22.42 3.74
CA GLU A 28 -17.62 23.78 4.22
C GLU A 28 -17.52 24.79 3.06
N PRO A 29 -18.49 24.78 2.12
CA PRO A 29 -18.46 25.65 0.93
C PRO A 29 -18.54 27.14 1.26
N GLU A 30 -19.19 27.50 2.36
CA GLU A 30 -19.23 28.85 2.91
C GLU A 30 -18.77 28.81 4.37
N ALA A 31 -18.08 29.86 4.82
CA ALA A 31 -17.56 29.92 6.19
C ALA A 31 -18.69 29.75 7.22
N GLY A 32 -18.67 28.64 7.92
CA GLY A 32 -19.65 28.30 8.96
C GLY A 32 -20.92 27.60 8.46
N GLN A 33 -21.01 27.24 7.19
CA GLN A 33 -22.13 26.44 6.67
C GLN A 33 -21.62 25.07 6.21
N ALA A 34 -22.03 24.01 6.92
CA ALA A 34 -21.73 22.64 6.55
C ALA A 34 -22.58 22.21 5.33
N LEU A 35 -22.01 21.33 4.50
CA LEU A 35 -22.67 20.80 3.30
C LEU A 35 -23.93 20.01 3.66
N LEU A 36 -25.03 20.26 2.93
CA LEU A 36 -26.24 19.45 3.04
C LEU A 36 -26.00 18.05 2.48
N ILE A 37 -26.46 17.02 3.18
CA ILE A 37 -26.36 15.62 2.75
C ILE A 37 -27.00 15.40 1.38
N GLU A 38 -28.08 16.13 1.07
CA GLU A 38 -28.76 16.03 -0.23
C GLU A 38 -27.95 16.65 -1.38
N GLU A 39 -27.17 17.69 -1.12
CA GLU A 39 -26.36 18.42 -2.10
C GLU A 39 -24.96 17.82 -2.30
N ARG A 40 -24.65 16.73 -1.61
CA ARG A 40 -23.34 16.08 -1.71
C ARG A 40 -23.03 15.63 -3.15
N PRO A 41 -21.77 15.77 -3.60
CA PRO A 41 -21.34 15.33 -4.92
C PRO A 41 -21.64 13.84 -5.17
N THR A 42 -21.84 13.46 -6.42
CA THR A 42 -22.18 12.07 -6.81
C THR A 42 -21.12 11.07 -6.39
N TRP A 43 -19.85 11.46 -6.37
CA TRP A 43 -18.74 10.60 -5.96
C TRP A 43 -18.81 10.23 -4.46
N PHE A 44 -19.37 11.05 -3.58
CA PHE A 44 -19.62 10.68 -2.19
C PHE A 44 -20.48 9.41 -2.10
N LYS A 45 -21.59 9.35 -2.85
CA LYS A 45 -22.48 8.19 -2.88
C LYS A 45 -21.78 6.92 -3.38
N ASN A 46 -20.90 7.07 -4.35
CA ASN A 46 -20.13 5.95 -4.89
C ASN A 46 -19.14 5.41 -3.85
N TRP A 47 -18.48 6.27 -3.11
CA TRP A 47 -17.50 5.87 -2.10
C TRP A 47 -18.15 5.32 -0.83
N GLU A 48 -19.32 5.81 -0.43
CA GLU A 48 -20.13 5.21 0.63
C GLU A 48 -20.50 3.76 0.30
N ARG A 49 -20.93 3.51 -0.94
CA ARG A 49 -21.28 2.14 -1.40
C ARG A 49 -20.10 1.18 -1.37
N THR A 50 -18.89 1.66 -1.53
CA THR A 50 -17.65 0.86 -1.50
C THR A 50 -16.99 0.83 -0.12
N GLY A 51 -17.55 1.55 0.86
CA GLY A 51 -17.00 1.63 2.22
C GLY A 51 -15.69 2.43 2.33
N LEU A 52 -15.37 3.24 1.31
CA LEU A 52 -14.20 4.14 1.30
C LEU A 52 -14.47 5.44 2.04
N LEU A 53 -15.74 5.81 2.16
CA LEU A 53 -16.22 6.98 2.88
C LEU A 53 -17.44 6.57 3.71
N GLU A 54 -17.54 7.09 4.94
CA GLU A 54 -18.68 6.87 5.82
C GLU A 54 -19.06 8.18 6.49
N ILE A 55 -20.34 8.51 6.37
CA ILE A 55 -20.94 9.71 6.96
C ILE A 55 -21.99 9.26 7.96
N ASP A 56 -21.98 9.86 9.13
CA ASP A 56 -22.95 9.63 10.20
C ASP A 56 -23.45 11.00 10.72
N ASP A 57 -24.66 11.35 10.35
CA ASP A 57 -25.34 12.58 10.82
C ASP A 57 -25.73 12.39 12.30
N LYS A 58 -24.83 12.80 13.20
CA LYS A 58 -24.94 12.56 14.64
C LYS A 58 -25.94 13.48 15.32
N ASN A 59 -26.16 14.65 14.76
CA ASN A 59 -27.05 15.67 15.31
C ASN A 59 -28.43 15.71 14.65
N GLY A 60 -28.60 15.04 13.49
CA GLY A 60 -29.86 14.94 12.76
C GLY A 60 -30.26 16.23 12.03
N ASP A 61 -29.28 17.10 11.71
CA ASP A 61 -29.56 18.37 11.02
C ASP A 61 -29.51 18.27 9.49
N GLY A 62 -29.18 17.09 8.96
CA GLY A 62 -29.08 16.83 7.52
C GLY A 62 -27.86 17.47 6.87
N ARG A 63 -26.84 17.83 7.63
CA ARG A 63 -25.58 18.43 7.18
C ARG A 63 -24.41 17.54 7.54
N ILE A 64 -23.27 17.76 6.90
CA ILE A 64 -22.04 17.00 7.16
C ILE A 64 -21.04 17.95 7.80
N GLN A 65 -20.88 17.86 9.11
CA GLN A 65 -19.94 18.68 9.86
C GLN A 65 -18.58 17.97 9.99
N TYR A 66 -17.52 18.67 9.60
CA TYR A 66 -16.16 18.19 9.75
C TYR A 66 -15.52 18.82 10.99
N HIS A 67 -15.19 17.99 11.98
CA HIS A 67 -14.62 18.42 13.23
C HIS A 67 -13.33 17.66 13.58
N ALA A 68 -12.39 18.36 14.21
CA ALA A 68 -11.18 17.72 14.76
C ALA A 68 -11.49 16.73 15.91
N ASP A 69 -12.59 16.95 16.65
CA ASP A 69 -13.07 16.03 17.67
C ASP A 69 -13.84 14.86 17.03
N PRO A 70 -13.36 13.61 17.15
CA PRO A 70 -14.02 12.44 16.56
C PRO A 70 -15.46 12.23 17.02
N LYS A 71 -15.83 12.71 18.21
CA LYS A 71 -17.20 12.58 18.73
C LYS A 71 -18.19 13.49 18.00
N ARG A 72 -17.70 14.60 17.47
CA ARG A 72 -18.51 15.62 16.77
C ARG A 72 -18.33 15.54 15.26
N ASN A 73 -17.34 14.81 14.79
CA ASN A 73 -17.05 14.65 13.37
C ASN A 73 -18.05 13.69 12.73
N GLU A 74 -18.77 14.14 11.73
CA GLU A 74 -19.78 13.37 11.00
C GLU A 74 -19.22 12.69 9.75
N LEU A 75 -18.03 13.11 9.28
CA LEU A 75 -17.21 12.31 8.37
C LEU A 75 -16.45 11.27 9.20
N VAL A 76 -17.08 10.12 9.45
CA VAL A 76 -16.59 9.09 10.35
C VAL A 76 -15.40 8.36 9.76
N LYS A 77 -15.44 8.07 8.46
CA LYS A 77 -14.39 7.38 7.74
C LYS A 77 -14.08 8.06 6.42
N LEU A 78 -12.81 8.25 6.18
CA LEU A 78 -12.28 8.62 4.86
C LEU A 78 -11.02 7.77 4.65
N ASP A 79 -11.06 6.91 3.64
CA ASP A 79 -9.94 6.03 3.33
C ASP A 79 -8.76 6.85 2.76
N ASN A 80 -7.63 6.83 3.46
CA ASN A 80 -6.45 7.61 3.08
C ASN A 80 -5.77 7.10 1.81
N ASP A 81 -5.92 5.81 1.49
CA ASP A 81 -5.25 5.18 0.36
C ASP A 81 -5.85 5.63 -0.97
N ILE A 82 -7.14 6.01 -0.98
CA ILE A 82 -7.84 6.46 -2.18
C ILE A 82 -7.57 7.93 -2.52
N LEU A 83 -7.18 8.76 -1.57
CA LEU A 83 -7.12 10.22 -1.73
C LEU A 83 -6.29 10.68 -2.94
N VAL A 84 -5.15 10.02 -3.21
CA VAL A 84 -4.30 10.40 -4.34
C VAL A 84 -4.94 10.03 -5.67
N LEU A 85 -5.52 8.82 -5.77
CA LEU A 85 -6.16 8.33 -6.99
C LEU A 85 -7.50 9.04 -7.26
N ALA A 86 -8.20 9.43 -6.22
CA ALA A 86 -9.50 10.09 -6.31
C ALA A 86 -9.42 11.61 -6.51
N ASN A 87 -8.23 12.19 -6.34
CA ASN A 87 -8.08 13.65 -6.47
C ASN A 87 -8.64 14.24 -7.77
N PRO A 88 -8.52 13.60 -8.96
CA PRO A 88 -9.17 14.08 -10.17
C PRO A 88 -10.70 14.14 -10.07
N GLU A 89 -11.32 13.18 -9.37
CA GLU A 89 -12.77 13.15 -9.15
C GLU A 89 -13.19 14.22 -8.13
N ILE A 90 -12.45 14.37 -7.04
CA ILE A 90 -12.64 15.41 -6.02
C ILE A 90 -12.51 16.81 -6.63
N ALA A 91 -11.54 17.01 -7.53
CA ALA A 91 -11.32 18.27 -8.24
C ALA A 91 -12.27 18.46 -9.44
N ASN A 92 -13.25 17.59 -9.62
CA ASN A 92 -14.24 17.64 -10.70
C ASN A 92 -13.62 17.75 -12.10
N LEU A 93 -12.52 16.98 -12.33
CA LEU A 93 -11.87 16.92 -13.63
C LEU A 93 -12.68 16.08 -14.63
N PRO A 94 -12.47 16.25 -15.95
CA PRO A 94 -13.17 15.48 -16.97
C PRO A 94 -12.99 13.96 -16.79
N ASN A 95 -14.03 13.18 -17.09
CA ASN A 95 -14.05 11.73 -16.89
C ASN A 95 -12.88 10.97 -17.54
N TRP A 96 -12.36 11.46 -18.67
CA TRP A 96 -11.21 10.83 -19.31
C TRP A 96 -9.93 10.93 -18.49
N VAL A 97 -9.76 12.02 -17.70
CA VAL A 97 -8.62 12.18 -16.78
C VAL A 97 -8.76 11.20 -15.63
N ILE A 98 -9.96 11.08 -15.05
CA ILE A 98 -10.27 10.13 -13.97
C ILE A 98 -9.96 8.69 -14.45
N ALA A 99 -10.45 8.33 -15.64
CA ALA A 99 -10.20 7.02 -16.23
C ALA A 99 -8.72 6.75 -16.47
N LEU A 100 -7.96 7.75 -16.95
CA LEU A 100 -6.53 7.64 -17.20
C LEU A 100 -5.75 7.42 -15.91
N VAL A 101 -6.07 8.15 -14.84
CA VAL A 101 -5.42 8.00 -13.52
C VAL A 101 -5.74 6.63 -12.92
N ALA A 102 -6.99 6.18 -12.99
CA ALA A 102 -7.40 4.86 -12.52
C ALA A 102 -6.68 3.73 -13.28
N ALA A 103 -6.62 3.82 -14.62
CA ALA A 103 -5.91 2.87 -15.46
C ALA A 103 -4.40 2.85 -15.17
N GLY A 104 -3.80 4.02 -14.97
CA GLY A 104 -2.40 4.17 -14.61
C GLY A 104 -2.08 3.55 -13.26
N GLY A 105 -2.91 3.79 -12.25
CA GLY A 105 -2.79 3.19 -10.93
C GLY A 105 -2.89 1.66 -10.98
N LEU A 106 -3.86 1.13 -11.70
CA LEU A 106 -4.03 -0.31 -11.87
C LEU A 106 -2.83 -0.93 -12.61
N ALA A 107 -2.36 -0.30 -13.68
CA ALA A 107 -1.20 -0.77 -14.43
C ALA A 107 0.07 -0.79 -13.58
N ALA A 108 0.30 0.24 -12.76
CA ALA A 108 1.43 0.30 -11.83
C ALA A 108 1.37 -0.81 -10.78
N ALA A 109 0.19 -1.05 -10.19
CA ALA A 109 -0.01 -2.12 -9.20
C ALA A 109 0.25 -3.52 -9.81
N LEU A 110 -0.34 -3.80 -10.98
CA LEU A 110 -0.17 -5.09 -11.66
C LEU A 110 1.28 -5.33 -12.11
N SER A 111 1.96 -4.30 -12.61
CA SER A 111 3.38 -4.38 -12.99
C SER A 111 4.26 -4.75 -11.79
N THR A 112 4.06 -4.10 -10.67
CA THR A 112 4.81 -4.37 -9.43
C THR A 112 4.51 -5.76 -8.89
N ALA A 113 3.23 -6.15 -8.85
CA ALA A 113 2.80 -7.48 -8.41
C ALA A 113 3.42 -8.59 -9.26
N ALA A 114 3.44 -8.44 -10.60
CA ALA A 114 4.05 -9.42 -11.50
C ALA A 114 5.55 -9.61 -11.23
N GLY A 115 6.29 -8.52 -11.02
CA GLY A 115 7.71 -8.57 -10.68
C GLY A 115 7.98 -9.26 -9.34
N LEU A 116 7.21 -8.95 -8.32
CA LEU A 116 7.33 -9.56 -6.99
C LEU A 116 6.98 -11.04 -6.99
N LEU A 117 5.93 -11.44 -7.71
CA LEU A 117 5.53 -12.84 -7.85
C LEU A 117 6.61 -13.66 -8.57
N LEU A 118 7.24 -13.08 -9.61
CA LEU A 118 8.37 -13.72 -10.28
C LEU A 118 9.57 -13.90 -9.34
N ALA A 119 9.89 -12.88 -8.55
CA ALA A 119 10.98 -12.96 -7.56
C ALA A 119 10.70 -14.03 -6.50
N ILE A 120 9.50 -14.09 -5.93
CA ILE A 120 9.10 -15.10 -4.93
C ILE A 120 9.19 -16.50 -5.54
N SER A 121 8.64 -16.70 -6.74
CA SER A 121 8.65 -18.01 -7.39
C SER A 121 10.05 -18.50 -7.72
N SER A 122 10.93 -17.60 -8.17
CA SER A 122 12.34 -17.91 -8.44
C SER A 122 13.12 -18.23 -7.17
N ALA A 123 12.94 -17.44 -6.11
CA ALA A 123 13.59 -17.69 -4.83
C ALA A 123 13.23 -19.06 -4.25
N ILE A 124 11.97 -19.47 -4.37
CA ILE A 124 11.52 -20.77 -3.86
C ILE A 124 11.97 -21.92 -4.78
N SER A 125 11.74 -21.83 -6.08
CA SER A 125 11.98 -22.95 -7.00
C SER A 125 13.46 -23.12 -7.33
N HIS A 126 14.16 -22.03 -7.62
CA HIS A 126 15.58 -22.10 -8.02
C HIS A 126 16.51 -22.06 -6.82
N ASP A 127 16.41 -21.04 -5.96
CA ASP A 127 17.40 -20.84 -4.90
C ASP A 127 17.21 -21.83 -3.75
N LEU A 128 15.98 -22.03 -3.28
CA LEU A 128 15.71 -22.92 -2.17
C LEU A 128 15.65 -24.39 -2.65
N LEU A 129 14.79 -24.70 -3.62
CA LEU A 129 14.58 -26.09 -4.03
C LEU A 129 15.79 -26.65 -4.78
N LYS A 130 16.17 -26.05 -5.91
CA LYS A 130 17.20 -26.60 -6.80
C LYS A 130 18.60 -26.46 -6.22
N ARG A 131 18.96 -25.27 -5.69
CA ARG A 131 20.35 -25.07 -5.20
C ARG A 131 20.60 -25.63 -3.80
N THR A 132 19.54 -25.75 -2.95
CA THR A 132 19.73 -26.09 -1.54
C THR A 132 19.18 -27.48 -1.19
N LEU A 133 17.92 -27.77 -1.54
CA LEU A 133 17.23 -28.99 -1.08
C LEU A 133 17.31 -30.15 -2.05
N MET A 134 17.17 -29.92 -3.34
CA MET A 134 17.11 -30.95 -4.38
C MET A 134 17.97 -30.61 -5.61
N PRO A 135 19.31 -30.69 -5.55
CA PRO A 135 20.16 -30.28 -6.68
C PRO A 135 19.91 -31.05 -7.98
N GLN A 136 19.29 -32.22 -7.89
CA GLN A 136 19.03 -33.11 -9.04
C GLN A 136 17.59 -32.95 -9.59
N ILE A 137 16.85 -31.93 -9.17
CA ILE A 137 15.49 -31.68 -9.66
C ILE A 137 15.50 -31.42 -11.17
N THR A 138 14.56 -32.03 -11.90
CA THR A 138 14.42 -31.79 -13.35
C THR A 138 13.83 -30.42 -13.63
N GLU A 139 14.13 -29.85 -14.81
CA GLU A 139 13.57 -28.55 -15.23
C GLU A 139 12.04 -28.52 -15.18
N ARG A 140 11.39 -29.63 -15.52
CA ARG A 140 9.93 -29.73 -15.45
C ARG A 140 9.41 -29.68 -14.01
N GLN A 141 10.10 -30.28 -13.08
CA GLN A 141 9.74 -30.23 -11.65
C GLN A 141 10.04 -28.85 -11.06
N GLU A 142 11.15 -28.22 -11.44
CA GLU A 142 11.48 -26.84 -11.06
C GLU A 142 10.40 -25.86 -11.54
N LEU A 143 9.97 -25.99 -12.79
CA LEU A 143 8.89 -25.17 -13.36
C LEU A 143 7.55 -25.41 -12.64
N MET A 144 7.24 -26.67 -12.29
CA MET A 144 6.03 -26.97 -11.51
C MET A 144 6.09 -26.34 -10.12
N ALA A 145 7.22 -26.44 -9.43
CA ALA A 145 7.42 -25.81 -8.12
C ALA A 145 7.29 -24.28 -8.19
N SER A 146 7.84 -23.67 -9.23
CA SER A 146 7.70 -22.23 -9.50
C SER A 146 6.23 -21.82 -9.66
N ARG A 147 5.46 -22.57 -10.43
CA ARG A 147 4.02 -22.31 -10.63
C ARG A 147 3.21 -22.47 -9.35
N ILE A 148 3.50 -23.51 -8.56
CA ILE A 148 2.85 -23.73 -7.26
C ILE A 148 3.18 -22.59 -6.30
N ALA A 149 4.45 -22.21 -6.18
CA ALA A 149 4.89 -21.10 -5.33
C ALA A 149 4.21 -19.78 -5.71
N MET A 150 4.13 -19.48 -7.01
CA MET A 150 3.44 -18.30 -7.53
C MET A 150 1.95 -18.34 -7.20
N SER A 151 1.28 -19.47 -7.40
CA SER A 151 -0.15 -19.62 -7.10
C SER A 151 -0.45 -19.42 -5.61
N LEU A 152 0.36 -19.99 -4.73
CA LEU A 152 0.24 -19.80 -3.29
C LEU A 152 0.48 -18.34 -2.89
N ALA A 153 1.46 -17.68 -3.49
CA ALA A 153 1.73 -16.26 -3.25
C ALA A 153 0.57 -15.37 -3.70
N VAL A 154 -0.05 -15.65 -4.86
CA VAL A 154 -1.25 -14.93 -5.35
C VAL A 154 -2.43 -15.13 -4.41
N LEU A 155 -2.67 -16.36 -3.95
CA LEU A 155 -3.76 -16.63 -2.99
C LEU A 155 -3.54 -15.91 -1.66
N GLY A 156 -2.31 -15.92 -1.13
CA GLY A 156 -1.96 -15.20 0.08
C GLY A 156 -2.10 -13.68 -0.08
N ALA A 157 -1.61 -13.12 -1.18
CA ALA A 157 -1.76 -11.70 -1.49
C ALA A 157 -3.23 -11.31 -1.67
N GLY A 158 -4.03 -12.16 -2.34
CA GLY A 158 -5.47 -11.94 -2.51
C GLY A 158 -6.21 -11.95 -1.17
N TYR A 159 -5.88 -12.87 -0.27
CA TYR A 159 -6.46 -12.90 1.08
C TYR A 159 -6.13 -11.62 1.87
N LEU A 160 -4.87 -11.18 1.83
CA LEU A 160 -4.46 -9.92 2.49
C LEU A 160 -5.08 -8.68 1.82
N GLY A 161 -5.35 -8.73 0.51
CA GLY A 161 -6.05 -7.67 -0.19
C GLY A 161 -7.53 -7.56 0.19
N LEU A 162 -8.17 -8.69 0.50
CA LEU A 162 -9.56 -8.71 1.00
C LEU A 162 -9.66 -8.35 2.49
N ASN A 163 -8.60 -8.62 3.26
CA ASN A 163 -8.53 -8.36 4.70
C ASN A 163 -7.26 -7.56 5.01
N PRO A 164 -7.17 -6.29 4.61
CA PRO A 164 -5.96 -5.51 4.81
C PRO A 164 -5.68 -5.30 6.30
N PRO A 165 -4.44 -5.57 6.75
CA PRO A 165 -4.05 -5.39 8.16
C PRO A 165 -3.97 -3.91 8.59
N GLY A 166 -4.12 -2.99 7.65
CA GLY A 166 -4.06 -1.55 7.87
C GLY A 166 -4.06 -0.80 6.54
N PHE A 167 -3.71 0.49 6.57
CA PHE A 167 -3.58 1.29 5.34
C PHE A 167 -2.35 0.87 4.51
N ALA A 168 -2.43 1.00 3.19
CA ALA A 168 -1.45 0.47 2.24
C ALA A 168 -0.02 0.96 2.50
N ALA A 169 0.17 2.25 2.79
CA ALA A 169 1.49 2.81 3.08
C ALA A 169 2.12 2.20 4.34
N GLY A 170 1.33 1.88 5.37
CA GLY A 170 1.80 1.19 6.58
C GLY A 170 2.27 -0.24 6.27
N THR A 171 1.51 -0.98 5.48
CA THR A 171 1.87 -2.34 5.05
C THR A 171 3.16 -2.35 4.21
N VAL A 172 3.30 -1.38 3.30
CA VAL A 172 4.52 -1.21 2.49
C VAL A 172 5.72 -0.83 3.37
N ALA A 173 5.54 0.09 4.32
CA ALA A 173 6.60 0.48 5.27
C ALA A 173 7.08 -0.71 6.11
N LEU A 174 6.16 -1.58 6.56
CA LEU A 174 6.50 -2.82 7.26
C LEU A 174 7.33 -3.76 6.38
N ALA A 175 6.94 -3.97 5.13
CA ALA A 175 7.67 -4.82 4.19
C ALA A 175 9.09 -4.30 3.93
N PHE A 176 9.24 -3.00 3.68
CA PHE A 176 10.56 -2.37 3.52
C PHE A 176 11.36 -2.38 4.82
N GLY A 177 10.74 -2.20 5.98
CA GLY A 177 11.37 -2.28 7.29
C GLY A 177 11.97 -3.67 7.54
N LEU A 178 11.22 -4.74 7.26
CA LEU A 178 11.69 -6.12 7.36
C LEU A 178 12.85 -6.40 6.40
N ALA A 179 12.74 -5.96 5.16
CA ALA A 179 13.81 -6.10 4.17
C ALA A 179 15.07 -5.32 4.57
N ALA A 180 14.91 -4.09 5.05
CA ALA A 180 16.03 -3.27 5.52
C ALA A 180 16.69 -3.86 6.75
N ALA A 181 15.94 -4.34 7.72
CA ALA A 181 16.49 -4.94 8.93
C ALA A 181 17.26 -6.25 8.67
N SER A 182 16.86 -7.01 7.65
CA SER A 182 17.51 -8.29 7.32
C SER A 182 18.59 -8.16 6.27
N LEU A 183 18.25 -7.64 5.09
CA LEU A 183 19.11 -7.70 3.90
C LEU A 183 20.17 -6.58 3.90
N PHE A 184 19.81 -5.36 4.32
CA PHE A 184 20.71 -4.22 4.20
C PHE A 184 22.01 -4.36 4.99
N PRO A 185 22.02 -4.77 6.28
CA PRO A 185 23.27 -4.99 7.02
C PRO A 185 24.14 -6.08 6.40
N ALA A 186 23.51 -7.18 5.97
CA ALA A 186 24.24 -8.30 5.35
C ALA A 186 24.91 -7.89 4.03
N LEU A 187 24.20 -7.13 3.17
CA LEU A 187 24.74 -6.62 1.91
C LEU A 187 25.84 -5.59 2.15
N LEU A 188 25.58 -4.59 3.01
CA LEU A 188 26.54 -3.54 3.30
C LEU A 188 27.84 -4.10 3.86
N LEU A 189 27.75 -4.92 4.89
CA LEU A 189 28.92 -5.52 5.53
C LEU A 189 29.59 -6.55 4.63
N GLY A 190 28.83 -7.29 3.82
CA GLY A 190 29.38 -8.24 2.85
C GLY A 190 30.21 -7.57 1.74
N ILE A 191 29.85 -6.33 1.36
CA ILE A 191 30.60 -5.55 0.36
C ILE A 191 31.84 -4.87 0.99
N PHE A 192 31.67 -4.25 2.15
CA PHE A 192 32.70 -3.38 2.71
C PHE A 192 33.59 -4.04 3.79
N SER A 193 33.23 -5.24 4.30
CA SER A 193 33.98 -5.92 5.35
C SER A 193 34.38 -7.32 4.97
N LYS A 194 35.70 -7.61 5.00
CA LYS A 194 36.23 -8.96 4.80
C LYS A 194 36.08 -9.88 6.04
N ARG A 195 35.53 -9.37 7.14
CA ARG A 195 35.39 -10.08 8.42
C ARG A 195 34.05 -10.78 8.59
N VAL A 196 33.10 -10.53 7.70
CA VAL A 196 31.75 -11.12 7.77
C VAL A 196 31.82 -12.57 7.30
N THR A 197 31.43 -13.49 8.17
CA THR A 197 31.30 -14.90 7.84
C THR A 197 29.88 -15.18 7.33
N ARG A 198 29.71 -16.31 6.66
CA ARG A 198 28.41 -16.80 6.18
C ARG A 198 27.40 -16.94 7.34
N GLU A 199 27.85 -17.54 8.43
CA GLU A 199 27.05 -17.79 9.63
C GLU A 199 26.64 -16.49 10.31
N GLY A 200 27.57 -15.53 10.39
CA GLY A 200 27.30 -14.20 10.94
C GLY A 200 26.27 -13.44 10.11
N ALA A 201 26.33 -13.53 8.79
CA ALA A 201 25.33 -12.92 7.90
C ALA A 201 23.93 -13.54 8.10
N ILE A 202 23.84 -14.88 8.13
CA ILE A 202 22.56 -15.59 8.34
C ILE A 202 21.95 -15.25 9.70
N LEU A 203 22.73 -15.30 10.77
CA LEU A 203 22.26 -14.96 12.12
C LEU A 203 21.85 -13.49 12.21
N GLY A 204 22.60 -12.58 11.58
CA GLY A 204 22.26 -11.17 11.52
C GLY A 204 20.94 -10.91 10.80
N MET A 205 20.70 -11.58 9.68
CA MET A 205 19.44 -11.48 8.94
C MET A 205 18.24 -12.00 9.75
N LEU A 206 18.40 -13.17 10.38
CA LEU A 206 17.35 -13.77 11.22
C LEU A 206 17.06 -12.92 12.47
N ALA A 207 18.09 -12.41 13.11
CA ALA A 207 17.95 -11.51 14.25
C ALA A 207 17.25 -10.20 13.84
N GLY A 208 17.61 -9.61 12.71
CA GLY A 208 16.96 -8.40 12.17
C GLY A 208 15.47 -8.61 11.94
N ILE A 209 15.07 -9.70 11.28
CA ILE A 209 13.66 -10.04 11.08
C ILE A 209 12.97 -10.28 12.43
N GLY A 210 13.56 -11.08 13.30
CA GLY A 210 12.98 -11.45 14.59
C GLY A 210 12.72 -10.25 15.49
N VAL A 211 13.69 -9.35 15.63
CA VAL A 211 13.55 -8.12 16.41
C VAL A 211 12.49 -7.19 15.82
N THR A 212 12.50 -7.02 14.49
CA THR A 212 11.51 -6.15 13.83
C THR A 212 10.09 -6.70 14.00
N LEU A 213 9.88 -8.01 13.82
CA LEU A 213 8.58 -8.63 14.04
C LEU A 213 8.14 -8.53 15.51
N ALA A 214 9.03 -8.80 16.45
CA ALA A 214 8.72 -8.65 17.87
C ALA A 214 8.29 -7.21 18.22
N TYR A 215 8.95 -6.20 17.66
CA TYR A 215 8.62 -4.80 17.89
C TYR A 215 7.30 -4.37 17.24
N VAL A 216 6.97 -4.92 16.09
CA VAL A 216 5.75 -4.56 15.34
C VAL A 216 4.50 -5.20 15.94
N PHE A 217 4.62 -6.42 16.52
CA PHE A 217 3.50 -7.16 17.08
C PHE A 217 3.37 -7.02 18.62
N GLN A 218 4.15 -6.15 19.23
CA GLN A 218 4.06 -5.78 20.63
C GLN A 218 3.18 -4.53 20.83
#